data_1613a650fe6a3d0b78843c605bf10436
#
_entry.id   1613a650fe6a3d0b78843c605bf10436
#
_cell.length_a   1.000
_cell.length_b   1.000
_cell.length_c   1.000
_cell.angle_alpha   90.00
_cell.angle_beta   90.00
_cell.angle_gamma   90.00
#
_symmetry.space_group_name_H-M   'P 1'
#
loop_
_entity.id
_entity.type
_entity.pdbx_description
1 polymer ?
#
loop_
_entity_poly.entity_id
_entity_poly.type
_entity_poly.pdbx_seq_one_letter_code
_entity_poly.pdbx_strand_id
1 'polypeptide(L)'
;MEKKLTIIIPNYNGLKFMEPCFAALEKQSYKNYDLLVVDNGSTDGSVEWLKEHGISSIFLAENTGFTGAVNVGIKAAHTPYVILLNNDTEPEKDYVKEMVRMMETSPKIFSVSCKIIQMYQKELMDDAGDMYTVLGWAFQRGVGQ
;
A
#
# COMPACT_ATOMS: atom_id res chain seq x y z
N MET A 1 -14.60 13.56 12.11
CA MET A 1 -15.22 12.44 11.35
C MET A 1 -14.34 11.21 11.56
N GLU A 2 -14.94 10.07 11.80
CA GLU A 2 -14.24 8.81 11.93
C GLU A 2 -13.59 8.42 10.59
N LYS A 3 -12.36 7.92 10.62
CA LYS A 3 -11.64 7.51 9.42
C LYS A 3 -12.24 6.23 8.86
N LYS A 4 -12.33 6.13 7.53
CA LYS A 4 -12.92 4.97 6.84
C LYS A 4 -11.92 3.88 6.51
N LEU A 5 -10.67 4.26 6.31
CA LEU A 5 -9.63 3.30 5.96
C LEU A 5 -8.26 3.67 6.54
N THR A 6 -7.40 2.68 6.68
CA THR A 6 -5.97 2.86 6.97
C THR A 6 -5.15 2.39 5.77
N ILE A 7 -4.26 3.25 5.29
CA ILE A 7 -3.23 2.85 4.32
C ILE A 7 -2.04 2.34 5.11
N ILE A 8 -1.70 1.08 4.91
CA ILE A 8 -0.57 0.40 5.56
C ILE A 8 0.57 0.28 4.56
N ILE A 9 1.72 0.84 4.92
CA ILE A 9 2.94 0.80 4.10
C ILE A 9 4.00 -0.02 4.84
N PRO A 10 4.25 -1.27 4.45
CA PRO A 10 5.39 -2.01 4.94
C PRO A 10 6.68 -1.41 4.36
N ASN A 11 7.68 -1.15 5.21
CA ASN A 11 8.97 -0.62 4.82
C ASN A 11 10.11 -1.49 5.34
N TYR A 12 11.11 -1.74 4.48
CA TYR A 12 12.38 -2.31 4.88
C TYR A 12 13.49 -1.78 3.97
N ASN A 13 14.37 -0.94 4.53
CA ASN A 13 15.47 -0.30 3.80
C ASN A 13 15.00 0.41 2.51
N GLY A 14 13.88 1.11 2.60
CA GLY A 14 13.21 1.74 1.46
C GLY A 14 13.28 3.27 1.43
N LEU A 15 14.22 3.88 2.15
CA LEU A 15 14.33 5.34 2.29
C LEU A 15 14.23 6.10 0.96
N LYS A 16 14.90 5.61 -0.09
CA LYS A 16 14.91 6.24 -1.42
C LYS A 16 13.55 6.33 -2.11
N PHE A 17 12.59 5.52 -1.68
CA PHE A 17 11.25 5.49 -2.26
C PHE A 17 10.22 6.30 -1.46
N MET A 18 10.55 6.66 -0.20
CA MET A 18 9.59 7.29 0.69
C MET A 18 9.10 8.64 0.16
N GLU A 19 10.01 9.54 -0.20
CA GLU A 19 9.64 10.88 -0.63
C GLU A 19 8.66 10.88 -1.82
N PRO A 20 8.90 10.19 -2.96
CA PRO A 20 7.95 10.14 -4.06
C PRO A 20 6.62 9.47 -3.68
N CYS A 21 6.63 8.39 -2.91
CA CYS A 21 5.42 7.71 -2.46
C CYS A 21 4.55 8.62 -1.59
N PHE A 22 5.13 9.29 -0.59
CA PHE A 22 4.40 10.20 0.29
C PHE A 22 3.91 11.45 -0.44
N ALA A 23 4.71 12.02 -1.35
CA ALA A 23 4.28 13.13 -2.19
C ALA A 23 3.07 12.76 -3.08
N ALA A 24 2.98 11.52 -3.55
CA ALA A 24 1.81 11.03 -4.27
C ALA A 24 0.59 10.84 -3.36
N LEU A 25 0.79 10.38 -2.12
CA LEU A 25 -0.27 10.25 -1.12
C LEU A 25 -0.81 11.62 -0.67
N GLU A 26 0.04 12.63 -0.55
CA GLU A 26 -0.40 14.00 -0.26
C GLU A 26 -1.30 14.59 -1.34
N LYS A 27 -1.16 14.16 -2.58
CA LYS A 27 -1.98 14.61 -3.73
C LYS A 27 -3.31 13.87 -3.87
N GLN A 28 -3.58 12.82 -3.05
CA GLN A 28 -4.83 12.08 -3.13
C GLN A 28 -6.05 12.99 -2.95
N SER A 29 -7.06 12.82 -3.79
CA SER A 29 -8.32 13.58 -3.70
C SER A 29 -9.19 13.15 -2.51
N TYR A 30 -9.08 11.90 -2.08
CA TYR A 30 -9.76 11.36 -0.90
C TYR A 30 -8.86 11.54 0.32
N LYS A 31 -9.36 12.17 1.39
CA LYS A 31 -8.57 12.50 2.60
C LYS A 31 -9.06 11.80 3.88
N ASN A 32 -10.11 11.01 3.79
CA ASN A 32 -10.69 10.36 4.98
C ASN A 32 -10.00 9.01 5.29
N TYR A 33 -8.67 9.03 5.38
CA TYR A 33 -7.87 7.86 5.73
C TYR A 33 -6.83 8.20 6.81
N ASP A 34 -6.38 7.16 7.49
CA ASP A 34 -5.16 7.16 8.30
C ASP A 34 -4.02 6.54 7.51
N LEU A 35 -2.81 6.98 7.78
CA LEU A 35 -1.58 6.43 7.20
C LEU A 35 -0.77 5.78 8.30
N LEU A 36 -0.34 4.54 8.08
CA LEU A 36 0.48 3.78 9.02
C LEU A 36 1.63 3.10 8.29
N VAL A 37 2.85 3.46 8.65
CA VAL A 37 4.04 2.74 8.18
C VAL A 37 4.42 1.67 9.18
N VAL A 38 4.74 0.49 8.70
CA VAL A 38 5.38 -0.55 9.52
C VAL A 38 6.81 -0.71 9.05
N ASP A 39 7.72 -0.09 9.76
CA ASP A 39 9.16 -0.26 9.51
C ASP A 39 9.65 -1.59 10.09
N ASN A 40 10.15 -2.43 9.21
CA ASN A 40 10.49 -3.84 9.48
C ASN A 40 11.98 -4.01 9.85
N GLY A 41 12.51 -3.14 10.72
CA GLY A 41 13.88 -3.19 11.17
C GLY A 41 14.88 -2.59 10.16
N SER A 42 14.55 -1.45 9.57
CA SER A 42 15.43 -0.76 8.62
C SER A 42 16.70 -0.20 9.28
N THR A 43 17.76 -0.10 8.48
CA THR A 43 19.09 0.42 8.88
C THR A 43 19.63 1.50 7.91
N ASP A 44 18.80 1.94 6.97
CA ASP A 44 19.18 2.87 5.89
C ASP A 44 18.83 4.35 6.17
N GLY A 45 18.37 4.67 7.39
CA GLY A 45 17.88 6.01 7.76
C GLY A 45 16.36 6.18 7.62
N SER A 46 15.62 5.13 7.21
CA SER A 46 14.15 5.17 7.11
C SER A 46 13.47 5.55 8.42
N VAL A 47 13.97 5.03 9.54
CA VAL A 47 13.41 5.27 10.89
C VAL A 47 13.52 6.75 11.27
N GLU A 48 14.69 7.34 11.04
CA GLU A 48 14.96 8.75 11.30
C GLU A 48 14.07 9.63 10.44
N TRP A 49 14.00 9.34 9.15
CA TRP A 49 13.18 10.07 8.18
C TRP A 49 11.70 10.06 8.60
N LEU A 50 11.14 8.90 8.97
CA LEU A 50 9.75 8.78 9.41
C LEU A 50 9.45 9.61 10.66
N LYS A 51 10.37 9.62 11.63
CA LYS A 51 10.25 10.43 12.84
C LYS A 51 10.32 11.93 12.57
N GLU A 52 11.26 12.36 11.72
CA GLU A 52 11.43 13.76 11.34
C GLU A 52 10.22 14.34 10.61
N HIS A 53 9.54 13.50 9.78
CA HIS A 53 8.34 13.91 9.06
C HIS A 53 7.04 13.68 9.86
N GLY A 54 7.13 13.20 11.11
CA GLY A 54 5.96 12.98 11.96
C GLY A 54 4.98 11.95 11.45
N ILE A 55 5.47 10.96 10.69
CA ILE A 55 4.66 9.90 10.10
C ILE A 55 4.30 8.86 11.16
N SER A 56 3.00 8.53 11.27
CA SER A 56 2.55 7.46 12.17
C SER A 56 3.19 6.13 11.78
N SER A 57 4.00 5.56 12.70
CA SER A 57 4.83 4.40 12.37
C SER A 57 4.94 3.42 13.53
N ILE A 58 5.04 2.13 13.18
CA ILE A 58 5.44 1.05 14.09
C ILE A 58 6.82 0.60 13.66
N PHE A 59 7.76 0.55 14.61
CA PHE A 59 9.14 0.14 14.35
C PHE A 59 9.37 -1.25 14.93
N LEU A 60 9.67 -2.22 14.07
CA LEU A 60 10.02 -3.58 14.47
C LEU A 60 11.52 -3.68 14.74
N ALA A 61 11.91 -4.52 15.70
CA ALA A 61 13.30 -4.69 16.08
C ALA A 61 14.14 -5.42 15.01
N GLU A 62 13.50 -6.23 14.19
CA GLU A 62 14.13 -7.05 13.15
C GLU A 62 13.20 -7.27 11.96
N ASN A 63 13.76 -7.69 10.83
CA ASN A 63 12.97 -8.00 9.64
C ASN A 63 12.21 -9.33 9.82
N THR A 64 10.90 -9.21 9.98
CA THR A 64 9.96 -10.34 10.11
C THR A 64 9.38 -10.82 8.77
N GLY A 65 9.92 -10.33 7.66
CA GLY A 65 9.40 -10.55 6.31
C GLY A 65 8.20 -9.65 5.99
N PHE A 66 7.84 -9.60 4.71
CA PHE A 66 6.71 -8.78 4.22
C PHE A 66 5.40 -9.08 4.97
N THR A 67 5.05 -10.36 5.05
CA THR A 67 3.81 -10.81 5.71
C THR A 67 3.78 -10.46 7.20
N GLY A 68 4.92 -10.52 7.89
CA GLY A 68 5.06 -10.13 9.29
C GLY A 68 4.70 -8.67 9.49
N ALA A 69 5.34 -7.77 8.73
CA ALA A 69 5.07 -6.33 8.79
C ALA A 69 3.61 -5.98 8.45
N VAL A 70 3.08 -6.57 7.36
CA VAL A 70 1.68 -6.37 6.96
C VAL A 70 0.71 -6.78 8.05
N ASN A 71 0.90 -7.94 8.67
CA ASN A 71 0.03 -8.42 9.76
C ASN A 71 0.08 -7.52 10.99
N VAL A 72 1.23 -6.94 11.31
CA VAL A 72 1.34 -5.94 12.39
C VAL A 72 0.49 -4.71 12.06
N GLY A 73 0.60 -4.19 10.84
CA GLY A 73 -0.19 -3.04 10.38
C GLY A 73 -1.70 -3.31 10.41
N ILE A 74 -2.14 -4.47 9.89
CA ILE A 74 -3.56 -4.87 9.91
C ILE A 74 -4.11 -4.95 11.33
N LYS A 75 -3.34 -5.52 12.26
CA LYS A 75 -3.75 -5.61 13.68
C LYS A 75 -3.83 -4.26 14.37
N ALA A 76 -3.04 -3.30 13.95
CA ALA A 76 -3.02 -1.95 14.49
C ALA A 76 -4.08 -1.02 13.86
N ALA A 77 -4.61 -1.36 12.70
CA ALA A 77 -5.67 -0.61 12.04
C ALA A 77 -7.00 -0.75 12.80
N HIS A 78 -7.69 0.38 13.02
CA HIS A 78 -9.00 0.42 13.68
C HIS A 78 -10.12 0.84 12.74
N THR A 79 -9.82 0.95 11.46
CA THR A 79 -10.77 1.37 10.42
C THR A 79 -11.43 0.16 9.74
N PRO A 80 -12.65 0.34 9.17
CA PRO A 80 -13.36 -0.74 8.48
C PRO A 80 -12.59 -1.34 7.29
N TYR A 81 -11.77 -0.54 6.62
CA TYR A 81 -10.99 -0.95 5.45
C TYR A 81 -9.51 -0.75 5.66
N VAL A 82 -8.71 -1.56 4.97
CA VAL A 82 -7.26 -1.36 4.85
C VAL A 82 -6.84 -1.36 3.38
N ILE A 83 -5.88 -0.52 3.04
CA ILE A 83 -5.14 -0.60 1.78
C ILE A 83 -3.71 -1.01 2.12
N LEU A 84 -3.20 -2.05 1.47
CA LEU A 84 -1.79 -2.40 1.51
C LEU A 84 -1.12 -1.70 0.33
N LEU A 85 -0.16 -0.84 0.60
CA LEU A 85 0.55 -0.05 -0.41
C LEU A 85 2.05 -0.25 -0.24
N ASN A 86 2.73 -0.69 -1.29
CA ASN A 86 4.18 -0.77 -1.27
C ASN A 86 4.80 0.64 -1.31
N ASN A 87 5.92 0.82 -0.61
CA ASN A 87 6.62 2.10 -0.52
C ASN A 87 7.29 2.54 -1.84
N ASP A 88 7.48 1.63 -2.79
CA ASP A 88 8.06 1.87 -4.12
C ASP A 88 7.00 2.14 -5.20
N THR A 89 5.85 2.68 -4.80
CA THR A 89 4.73 3.01 -5.69
C THR A 89 4.37 4.50 -5.62
N GLU A 90 3.85 5.02 -6.72
CA GLU A 90 3.32 6.38 -6.82
C GLU A 90 1.83 6.33 -7.20
N PRO A 91 0.91 6.26 -6.22
CA PRO A 91 -0.52 6.18 -6.51
C PRO A 91 -1.03 7.44 -7.19
N GLU A 92 -1.79 7.25 -8.27
CA GLU A 92 -2.47 8.32 -8.99
C GLU A 92 -3.45 9.08 -8.09
N LYS A 93 -3.71 10.36 -8.41
CA LYS A 93 -4.48 11.31 -7.58
C LYS A 93 -5.82 10.79 -7.06
N ASP A 94 -6.53 9.98 -7.83
CA ASP A 94 -7.85 9.44 -7.46
C ASP A 94 -7.80 7.98 -7.00
N TYR A 95 -6.60 7.40 -6.83
CA TYR A 95 -6.41 6.00 -6.46
C TYR A 95 -7.23 5.59 -5.23
N VAL A 96 -7.03 6.26 -4.10
CA VAL A 96 -7.73 5.91 -2.85
C VAL A 96 -9.24 6.07 -2.99
N LYS A 97 -9.69 7.12 -3.66
CA LYS A 97 -11.12 7.38 -3.93
C LYS A 97 -11.75 6.23 -4.72
N GLU A 98 -11.11 5.79 -5.80
CA GLU A 98 -11.65 4.73 -6.65
C GLU A 98 -11.62 3.37 -5.95
N MET A 99 -10.59 3.06 -5.16
CA MET A 99 -10.53 1.85 -4.35
C MET A 99 -11.69 1.78 -3.35
N VAL A 100 -11.93 2.87 -2.61
CA VAL A 100 -13.07 2.96 -1.68
C VAL A 100 -14.40 2.84 -2.43
N ARG A 101 -14.56 3.58 -3.53
CA ARG A 101 -15.77 3.54 -4.34
C ARG A 101 -16.10 2.12 -4.81
N MET A 102 -15.09 1.40 -5.32
CA MET A 102 -15.28 0.02 -5.77
C MET A 102 -15.63 -0.91 -4.62
N MET A 103 -14.95 -0.81 -3.48
CA MET A 103 -15.23 -1.62 -2.30
C MET A 103 -16.68 -1.44 -1.80
N GLU A 104 -17.22 -0.23 -1.90
CA GLU A 104 -18.56 0.12 -1.44
C GLU A 104 -19.69 -0.21 -2.44
N THR A 105 -19.37 -0.68 -3.65
CA THR A 105 -20.41 -1.04 -4.65
C THR A 105 -21.24 -2.26 -4.25
N SER A 106 -20.67 -3.16 -3.44
CA SER A 106 -21.40 -4.34 -2.97
C SER A 106 -20.80 -4.89 -1.67
N PRO A 107 -21.63 -5.27 -0.70
CA PRO A 107 -21.17 -5.93 0.53
C PRO A 107 -20.57 -7.32 0.31
N LYS A 108 -20.66 -7.85 -0.90
CA LYS A 108 -20.04 -9.13 -1.28
C LYS A 108 -18.60 -9.01 -1.74
N ILE A 109 -18.10 -7.79 -1.94
CA ILE A 109 -16.71 -7.56 -2.33
C ILE A 109 -15.84 -7.72 -1.09
N PHE A 110 -14.93 -8.67 -1.15
CA PHE A 110 -13.94 -8.92 -0.09
C PHE A 110 -12.67 -8.10 -0.30
N SER A 111 -12.20 -8.00 -1.53
CA SER A 111 -10.98 -7.25 -1.88
C SER A 111 -11.09 -6.61 -3.26
N VAL A 112 -10.33 -5.54 -3.45
CA VAL A 112 -10.20 -4.82 -4.71
C VAL A 112 -8.72 -4.65 -5.00
N SER A 113 -8.29 -4.87 -6.23
CA SER A 113 -6.96 -4.54 -6.72
C SER A 113 -7.05 -3.46 -7.80
N CYS A 114 -5.98 -2.68 -7.96
CA CYS A 114 -5.87 -1.69 -9.02
C CYS A 114 -5.02 -2.24 -10.19
N LYS A 115 -5.05 -1.51 -11.30
CA LYS A 115 -4.08 -1.67 -12.37
C LYS A 115 -2.75 -1.07 -11.92
N ILE A 116 -1.66 -1.81 -12.04
CA ILE A 116 -0.29 -1.35 -11.79
C ILE A 116 0.40 -1.17 -13.14
N ILE A 117 1.00 0.01 -13.34
CA ILE A 117 1.75 0.37 -14.54
C ILE A 117 3.24 0.41 -14.17
N GLN A 118 4.10 -0.05 -15.05
CA GLN A 118 5.54 -0.03 -14.81
C GLN A 118 6.05 1.42 -14.70
N MET A 119 6.80 1.71 -13.65
CA MET A 119 7.25 3.08 -13.34
C MET A 119 8.13 3.67 -14.47
N TYR A 120 8.97 2.86 -15.10
CA TYR A 120 9.92 3.28 -16.13
C TYR A 120 9.46 3.02 -17.58
N GLN A 121 8.40 2.24 -17.77
CA GLN A 121 7.79 1.94 -19.05
C GLN A 121 6.28 2.07 -18.94
N LYS A 122 5.81 3.32 -18.88
CA LYS A 122 4.42 3.67 -18.55
C LYS A 122 3.38 3.16 -19.54
N GLU A 123 3.77 2.73 -20.71
CA GLU A 123 2.95 2.04 -21.70
C GLU A 123 2.74 0.55 -21.38
N LEU A 124 3.53 -0.02 -20.48
CA LEU A 124 3.44 -1.41 -20.09
C LEU A 124 2.73 -1.58 -18.74
N MET A 125 1.85 -2.56 -18.71
CA MET A 125 1.19 -2.98 -17.47
C MET A 125 2.10 -3.92 -16.70
N ASP A 126 2.22 -3.69 -15.40
CA ASP A 126 2.91 -4.60 -14.49
C ASP A 126 1.95 -5.66 -13.94
N ASP A 127 0.77 -5.23 -13.51
CA ASP A 127 -0.26 -6.12 -12.99
C ASP A 127 -1.67 -5.51 -13.15
N ALA A 128 -2.66 -6.37 -13.39
CA ALA A 128 -4.08 -6.03 -13.37
C ALA A 128 -4.90 -7.05 -12.55
N GLY A 129 -4.29 -7.63 -11.55
CA GLY A 129 -4.88 -8.61 -10.62
C GLY A 129 -4.50 -10.05 -10.95
N ASP A 130 -4.57 -10.87 -9.92
CA ASP A 130 -4.22 -12.27 -9.99
C ASP A 130 -5.38 -13.13 -10.50
N MET A 131 -5.03 -14.16 -11.24
CA MET A 131 -5.95 -15.21 -11.69
C MET A 131 -5.50 -16.56 -11.12
N TYR A 132 -6.46 -17.35 -10.65
CA TYR A 132 -6.22 -18.70 -10.14
C TYR A 132 -6.77 -19.73 -11.09
N THR A 133 -5.99 -20.78 -11.34
CA THR A 133 -6.47 -21.96 -12.05
C THR A 133 -7.10 -22.97 -11.10
N VAL A 134 -7.89 -23.89 -11.62
CA VAL A 134 -8.46 -24.99 -10.84
C VAL A 134 -7.40 -25.93 -10.23
N LEU A 135 -6.15 -25.85 -10.70
CA LEU A 135 -5.02 -26.61 -10.18
C LEU A 135 -4.24 -25.88 -9.09
N GLY A 136 -4.70 -24.67 -8.65
CA GLY A 136 -4.06 -23.88 -7.59
C GLY A 136 -2.88 -23.03 -8.05
N TRP A 137 -2.66 -22.87 -9.36
CA TRP A 137 -1.65 -21.95 -9.89
C TRP A 137 -2.20 -20.53 -9.94
N ALA A 138 -1.41 -19.59 -9.45
CA ALA A 138 -1.69 -18.15 -9.59
C ALA A 138 -0.81 -17.56 -10.70
N PHE A 139 -1.37 -16.62 -11.48
CA PHE A 139 -0.62 -15.82 -12.43
C PHE A 139 -1.23 -14.42 -12.54
N GLN A 140 -0.37 -13.46 -12.79
CA GLN A 140 -0.75 -12.05 -12.95
C GLN A 140 -1.38 -11.82 -14.32
N ARG A 141 -2.47 -11.05 -14.35
CA ARG A 141 -3.15 -10.66 -15.57
C ARG A 141 -2.52 -9.40 -16.17
N GLY A 142 -2.26 -9.43 -17.49
CA GLY A 142 -1.90 -8.25 -18.26
C GLY A 142 -0.42 -7.84 -18.20
N VAL A 143 0.46 -8.67 -17.62
CA VAL A 143 1.89 -8.38 -17.58
C VAL A 143 2.46 -8.16 -18.98
N GLY A 144 3.14 -7.01 -19.20
CA GLY A 144 3.81 -6.68 -20.45
C GLY A 144 2.88 -6.28 -21.62
N GLN A 145 1.61 -5.95 -21.34
CA GLN A 145 0.64 -5.48 -22.32
C GLN A 145 0.48 -3.97 -22.30
#